data_01f124bc0cb6507b25e5f8dd64555522
#
_entry.id   01f124bc0cb6507b25e5f8dd64555522
#
_cell.length_a   1.000
_cell.length_b   1.000
_cell.length_c   1.000
_cell.angle_alpha   90.00
_cell.angle_beta   90.00
_cell.angle_gamma   90.00
#
_symmetry.space_group_name_H-M   'P 1'
#
loop_
_entity.id
_entity.type
_entity.pdbx_description
1 polymer ?
#
loop_
_entity_poly.entity_id
_entity_poly.type
_entity_poly.pdbx_seq_one_letter_code
_entity_poly.pdbx_strand_id
1 'polypeptide(L)'
;MECRFDSTGGAIGVSYESAVVIAILSASLLLSGIGYYDDFSAVVTVSAIIFAVSVAVAVILHNIKSGVIYVNNDELVIVHSFAAREVLVSRISYADIEYADHNVTQKRSRIGFYCYVFELYIHIKSGKKIKLCIDLDISENKPTSDPDGYKRYINDQPIMKICRYINERKNA
;
A
#
# COMPACT_ATOMS: atom_id res chain seq x y z
N MET A 1 12.41 -15.78 5.74
CA MET A 1 11.53 -15.01 6.66
C MET A 1 10.43 -14.38 5.83
N GLU A 2 9.21 -14.39 6.33
CA GLU A 2 8.01 -13.95 5.61
C GLU A 2 7.23 -12.94 6.47
N CYS A 3 6.66 -11.91 5.84
CA CYS A 3 5.77 -10.97 6.50
C CYS A 3 4.69 -10.49 5.53
N ARG A 4 3.44 -10.41 5.99
CA ARG A 4 2.34 -9.80 5.24
C ARG A 4 2.33 -8.30 5.45
N PHE A 5 1.98 -7.57 4.40
CA PHE A 5 1.78 -6.12 4.46
C PHE A 5 0.42 -5.73 3.85
N ASP A 6 -0.16 -4.63 4.32
CA ASP A 6 -1.52 -4.23 3.99
C ASP A 6 -1.60 -3.11 2.96
N SER A 7 -0.50 -2.39 2.74
CA SER A 7 -0.47 -1.34 1.73
C SER A 7 0.93 -1.07 1.21
N THR A 8 1.00 -0.68 -0.06
CA THR A 8 2.21 -0.13 -0.68
C THR A 8 1.98 1.33 -1.03
N GLY A 9 2.87 2.20 -0.58
CA GLY A 9 2.88 3.57 -1.04
C GLY A 9 3.46 3.64 -2.46
N GLY A 10 2.61 3.81 -3.47
CA GLY A 10 3.06 4.27 -4.79
C GLY A 10 3.70 3.25 -5.73
N ALA A 11 3.51 1.95 -5.54
CA ALA A 11 4.05 0.94 -6.45
C ALA A 11 3.37 0.93 -7.84
N ILE A 12 2.16 1.46 -7.93
CA ILE A 12 1.43 1.64 -9.20
C ILE A 12 1.18 3.15 -9.29
N GLY A 13 1.66 3.81 -10.35
CA GLY A 13 1.65 5.27 -10.53
C GLY A 13 0.26 5.95 -10.52
N VAL A 14 -0.82 5.21 -10.28
CA VAL A 14 -2.17 5.71 -10.07
C VAL A 14 -2.57 5.41 -8.63
N SER A 15 -2.89 6.44 -7.85
CA SER A 15 -3.38 6.24 -6.49
C SER A 15 -4.84 5.77 -6.53
N TYR A 16 -5.22 4.91 -5.57
CA TYR A 16 -6.63 4.53 -5.35
C TYR A 16 -7.54 5.76 -5.24
N GLU A 17 -7.06 6.80 -4.55
CA GLU A 17 -7.78 8.06 -4.37
C GLU A 17 -8.08 8.76 -5.70
N SER A 18 -7.10 8.78 -6.63
CA SER A 18 -7.30 9.33 -7.97
C SER A 18 -8.36 8.57 -8.75
N ALA A 19 -8.35 7.24 -8.71
CA ALA A 19 -9.35 6.42 -9.38
C ALA A 19 -10.76 6.65 -8.81
N VAL A 20 -10.91 6.80 -7.50
CA VAL A 20 -12.19 7.13 -6.85
C VAL A 20 -12.67 8.52 -7.24
N VAL A 21 -11.80 9.53 -7.27
CA VAL A 21 -12.17 10.90 -7.70
C VAL A 21 -12.66 10.90 -9.14
N ILE A 22 -11.98 10.22 -10.06
CA ILE A 22 -12.40 10.10 -11.47
C ILE A 22 -13.76 9.39 -11.56
N ALA A 23 -13.99 8.33 -10.77
CA ALA A 23 -15.26 7.64 -10.74
C ALA A 23 -16.41 8.56 -10.26
N ILE A 24 -16.19 9.37 -9.23
CA ILE A 24 -17.20 10.33 -8.73
C ILE A 24 -17.51 11.40 -9.79
N LEU A 25 -16.48 11.96 -10.43
CA LEU A 25 -16.68 12.98 -11.46
C LEU A 25 -17.43 12.41 -12.68
N SER A 26 -17.10 11.21 -13.14
CA SER A 26 -17.78 10.56 -14.25
C SER A 26 -19.23 10.17 -13.90
N ALA A 27 -19.50 9.75 -12.66
CA ALA A 27 -20.88 9.54 -12.19
C ALA A 27 -21.71 10.83 -12.17
N SER A 28 -21.11 11.95 -11.77
CA SER A 28 -21.77 13.26 -11.79
C SER A 28 -22.13 13.72 -13.21
N LEU A 29 -21.24 13.47 -14.18
CA LEU A 29 -21.49 13.74 -15.60
C LEU A 29 -22.59 12.84 -16.17
N LEU A 30 -22.63 11.56 -15.79
CA LEU A 30 -23.70 10.64 -16.17
C LEU A 30 -25.06 11.14 -15.68
N LEU A 31 -25.15 11.51 -14.40
CA LEU A 31 -26.41 11.98 -13.80
C LEU A 31 -26.89 13.27 -14.45
N SER A 32 -25.99 14.20 -14.79
CA SER A 32 -26.34 15.43 -15.50
C SER A 32 -26.78 15.16 -16.94
N GLY A 33 -26.15 14.18 -17.62
CA GLY A 33 -26.46 13.82 -19.01
C GLY A 33 -27.81 13.11 -19.19
N ILE A 34 -28.27 12.37 -18.18
CA ILE A 34 -29.57 11.66 -18.23
C ILE A 34 -30.74 12.63 -18.39
N GLY A 35 -30.65 13.86 -17.85
CA GLY A 35 -31.67 14.90 -17.98
C GLY A 35 -31.79 15.52 -19.38
N TYR A 36 -30.80 15.31 -20.27
CA TYR A 36 -30.72 15.89 -21.60
C TYR A 36 -30.46 14.82 -22.67
N TYR A 37 -31.13 13.68 -22.55
CA TYR A 37 -30.82 12.44 -23.26
C TYR A 37 -30.81 12.57 -24.80
N ASP A 38 -31.67 13.38 -25.38
CA ASP A 38 -31.82 13.49 -26.83
C ASP A 38 -30.65 14.20 -27.51
N ASP A 39 -29.95 15.13 -26.82
CA ASP A 39 -28.86 15.92 -27.38
C ASP A 39 -27.47 15.47 -26.97
N PHE A 40 -27.32 14.61 -25.94
CA PHE A 40 -26.05 14.26 -25.30
C PHE A 40 -25.76 12.76 -25.18
N SER A 41 -26.36 11.93 -26.03
CA SER A 41 -26.16 10.46 -25.96
C SER A 41 -24.68 10.04 -26.01
N ALA A 42 -23.85 10.72 -26.79
CA ALA A 42 -22.41 10.46 -26.87
C ALA A 42 -21.70 10.77 -25.54
N VAL A 43 -22.04 11.87 -24.87
CA VAL A 43 -21.46 12.27 -23.58
C VAL A 43 -21.85 11.28 -22.49
N VAL A 44 -23.10 10.83 -22.46
CA VAL A 44 -23.59 9.81 -21.52
C VAL A 44 -22.83 8.49 -21.73
N THR A 45 -22.68 8.04 -22.98
CA THR A 45 -21.98 6.80 -23.29
C THR A 45 -20.51 6.85 -22.88
N VAL A 46 -19.80 7.92 -23.22
CA VAL A 46 -18.38 8.10 -22.85
C VAL A 46 -18.22 8.17 -21.33
N SER A 47 -19.10 8.92 -20.64
CA SER A 47 -19.05 9.03 -19.18
C SER A 47 -19.32 7.68 -18.49
N ALA A 48 -20.22 6.85 -19.04
CA ALA A 48 -20.50 5.50 -18.55
C ALA A 48 -19.27 4.59 -18.67
N ILE A 49 -18.57 4.66 -19.80
CA ILE A 49 -17.35 3.88 -20.02
C ILE A 49 -16.26 4.32 -19.03
N ILE A 50 -16.02 5.64 -18.90
CA ILE A 50 -15.01 6.16 -17.96
C ILE A 50 -15.36 5.75 -16.53
N PHE A 51 -16.61 5.84 -16.13
CA PHE A 51 -17.06 5.40 -14.81
C PHE A 51 -16.79 3.92 -14.57
N ALA A 52 -17.19 3.04 -15.49
CA ALA A 52 -16.98 1.59 -15.38
C ALA A 52 -15.49 1.24 -15.28
N VAL A 53 -14.65 1.84 -16.12
CA VAL A 53 -13.19 1.64 -16.11
C VAL A 53 -12.60 2.15 -14.78
N SER A 54 -13.00 3.33 -14.31
CA SER A 54 -12.49 3.90 -13.06
C SER A 54 -12.88 3.06 -11.83
N VAL A 55 -14.09 2.53 -11.80
CA VAL A 55 -14.54 1.61 -10.73
C VAL A 55 -13.73 0.31 -10.79
N ALA A 56 -13.54 -0.28 -11.97
CA ALA A 56 -12.75 -1.49 -12.12
C ALA A 56 -11.29 -1.27 -11.66
N VAL A 57 -10.67 -0.17 -12.07
CA VAL A 57 -9.31 0.21 -11.62
C VAL A 57 -9.26 0.42 -10.11
N ALA A 58 -10.24 1.11 -9.52
CA ALA A 58 -10.31 1.33 -8.07
C ALA A 58 -10.43 0.00 -7.31
N VAL A 59 -11.27 -0.94 -7.79
CA VAL A 59 -11.41 -2.28 -7.19
C VAL A 59 -10.10 -3.06 -7.29
N ILE A 60 -9.45 -3.05 -8.45
CA ILE A 60 -8.16 -3.72 -8.66
C ILE A 60 -7.11 -3.12 -7.72
N LEU A 61 -6.94 -1.80 -7.70
CA LEU A 61 -5.96 -1.12 -6.84
C LEU A 61 -6.22 -1.36 -5.35
N HIS A 62 -7.50 -1.41 -4.94
CA HIS A 62 -7.86 -1.70 -3.55
C HIS A 62 -7.43 -3.11 -3.14
N ASN A 63 -7.60 -4.09 -4.02
CA ASN A 63 -7.29 -5.49 -3.72
C ASN A 63 -5.80 -5.85 -3.88
N ILE A 64 -5.02 -5.07 -4.66
CA ILE A 64 -3.56 -5.29 -4.83
C ILE A 64 -2.74 -4.63 -3.70
N LYS A 65 -3.36 -3.93 -2.76
CA LYS A 65 -2.65 -3.23 -1.68
C LYS A 65 -1.93 -4.18 -0.72
N SER A 66 -2.50 -5.34 -0.46
CA SER A 66 -1.91 -6.34 0.42
C SER A 66 -0.96 -7.27 -0.33
N GLY A 67 -0.01 -7.83 0.39
CA GLY A 67 0.93 -8.78 -0.19
C GLY A 67 1.81 -9.41 0.87
N VAL A 68 2.82 -10.13 0.40
CA VAL A 68 3.78 -10.81 1.24
C VAL A 68 5.19 -10.43 0.83
N ILE A 69 6.03 -10.14 1.80
CA ILE A 69 7.47 -9.95 1.61
C ILE A 69 8.20 -11.21 2.06
N TYR A 70 9.00 -11.76 1.18
CA TYR A 70 9.88 -12.90 1.45
C TYR A 70 11.32 -12.44 1.45
N VAL A 71 12.07 -12.93 2.42
CA VAL A 71 13.49 -12.69 2.56
C VAL A 71 14.24 -13.98 2.26
N ASN A 72 14.92 -14.02 1.12
CA ASN A 72 15.81 -15.08 0.70
C ASN A 72 17.27 -14.69 0.98
N ASN A 73 18.22 -15.61 0.72
CA ASN A 73 19.63 -15.35 0.97
C ASN A 73 20.21 -14.27 0.04
N ASP A 74 19.73 -14.19 -1.20
CA ASP A 74 20.31 -13.35 -2.25
C ASP A 74 19.44 -12.17 -2.66
N GLU A 75 18.14 -12.27 -2.41
CA GLU A 75 17.18 -11.27 -2.88
C GLU A 75 16.00 -11.10 -1.91
N LEU A 76 15.42 -9.92 -1.97
CA LEU A 76 14.15 -9.56 -1.37
C LEU A 76 13.03 -9.74 -2.41
N VAL A 77 12.02 -10.53 -2.09
CA VAL A 77 10.88 -10.78 -2.98
C VAL A 77 9.61 -10.18 -2.38
N ILE A 78 8.99 -9.27 -3.11
CA ILE A 78 7.73 -8.63 -2.73
C ILE A 78 6.66 -9.14 -3.69
N VAL A 79 5.68 -9.86 -3.16
CA VAL A 79 4.58 -10.46 -3.91
C VAL A 79 3.29 -9.73 -3.56
N HIS A 80 2.63 -9.18 -4.56
CA HIS A 80 1.28 -8.65 -4.45
C HIS A 80 0.28 -9.69 -4.92
N SER A 81 -0.76 -9.90 -4.14
CA SER A 81 -1.79 -10.89 -4.44
C SER A 81 -3.13 -10.21 -4.73
N PHE A 82 -3.85 -10.72 -5.72
CA PHE A 82 -5.23 -10.38 -6.00
C PHE A 82 -6.05 -11.66 -6.09
N ALA A 83 -7.14 -11.77 -5.32
CA ALA A 83 -8.00 -12.95 -5.28
C ALA A 83 -7.22 -14.28 -5.15
N ALA A 84 -6.26 -14.31 -4.21
CA ALA A 84 -5.35 -15.43 -3.94
C ALA A 84 -4.40 -15.81 -5.11
N ARG A 85 -4.29 -14.98 -6.14
CA ARG A 85 -3.31 -15.15 -7.22
C ARG A 85 -2.23 -14.09 -7.12
N GLU A 86 -0.99 -14.50 -7.37
CA GLU A 86 0.13 -13.58 -7.48
C GLU A 86 -0.04 -12.74 -8.75
N VAL A 87 -0.09 -11.41 -8.59
CA VAL A 87 -0.34 -10.48 -9.71
C VAL A 87 0.94 -9.74 -10.08
N LEU A 88 1.73 -9.38 -9.08
CA LEU A 88 2.96 -8.64 -9.26
C LEU A 88 4.04 -9.21 -8.32
N VAL A 89 5.15 -9.63 -8.90
CA VAL A 89 6.33 -10.09 -8.14
C VAL A 89 7.49 -9.15 -8.44
N SER A 90 7.97 -8.49 -7.40
CA SER A 90 9.16 -7.65 -7.48
C SER A 90 10.31 -8.35 -6.77
N ARG A 91 11.40 -8.59 -7.48
CA ARG A 91 12.65 -9.17 -6.95
C ARG A 91 13.70 -8.08 -6.89
N ILE A 92 14.34 -7.94 -5.75
CA ILE A 92 15.32 -6.88 -5.49
C ILE A 92 16.56 -7.53 -4.88
N SER A 93 17.68 -7.45 -5.59
CA SER A 93 18.98 -7.89 -5.05
C SER A 93 19.37 -7.00 -3.86
N TYR A 94 19.95 -7.59 -2.82
CA TYR A 94 20.51 -6.79 -1.70
C TYR A 94 21.62 -5.85 -2.16
N ALA A 95 22.33 -6.19 -3.24
CA ALA A 95 23.34 -5.32 -3.84
C ALA A 95 22.76 -4.01 -4.37
N ASP A 96 21.47 -3.98 -4.75
CA ASP A 96 20.77 -2.78 -5.25
C ASP A 96 20.15 -1.96 -4.13
N ILE A 97 20.05 -2.48 -2.92
CA ILE A 97 19.49 -1.76 -1.77
C ILE A 97 20.55 -0.84 -1.18
N GLU A 98 20.19 0.41 -0.98
CA GLU A 98 21.03 1.39 -0.30
C GLU A 98 20.93 1.27 1.22
N TYR A 99 19.71 1.26 1.74
CA TYR A 99 19.37 1.00 3.14
C TYR A 99 17.87 0.76 3.31
N ALA A 100 17.48 0.22 4.47
CA ALA A 100 16.11 0.15 4.89
C ALA A 100 15.92 0.94 6.19
N ASP A 101 14.88 1.76 6.25
CA ASP A 101 14.47 2.45 7.46
C ASP A 101 12.99 2.20 7.79
N HIS A 102 12.56 2.61 8.95
CA HIS A 102 11.20 2.44 9.38
C HIS A 102 10.69 3.65 10.13
N ASN A 103 9.37 3.81 10.10
CA ASN A 103 8.66 4.79 10.91
C ASN A 103 7.38 4.17 11.45
N VAL A 104 6.97 4.59 12.64
CA VAL A 104 5.67 4.22 13.20
C VAL A 104 4.85 5.50 13.34
N THR A 105 3.75 5.57 12.60
CA THR A 105 2.87 6.74 12.57
C THR A 105 1.52 6.40 13.15
N GLN A 106 0.96 7.32 13.94
CA GLN A 106 -0.42 7.26 14.36
C GLN A 106 -1.29 7.89 13.28
N LYS A 107 -2.20 7.12 12.71
CA LYS A 107 -3.16 7.61 11.71
C LYS A 107 -4.58 7.59 12.29
N ARG A 108 -5.37 8.58 11.93
CA ARG A 108 -6.80 8.60 12.25
C ARG A 108 -7.56 7.84 11.17
N SER A 109 -8.25 6.77 11.57
CA SER A 109 -9.17 6.07 10.68
C SER A 109 -10.32 6.99 10.26
N ARG A 110 -10.92 6.73 9.10
CA ARG A 110 -12.14 7.45 8.64
C ARG A 110 -13.31 7.36 9.63
N ILE A 111 -13.34 6.32 10.46
CA ILE A 111 -14.38 6.08 11.48
C ILE A 111 -14.03 6.78 12.82
N GLY A 112 -12.94 7.56 12.86
CA GLY A 112 -12.54 8.33 14.04
C GLY A 112 -11.63 7.61 15.02
N PHE A 113 -11.33 6.33 14.83
CA PHE A 113 -10.37 5.59 15.64
C PHE A 113 -8.93 5.90 15.23
N TYR A 114 -8.02 5.87 16.20
CA TYR A 114 -6.60 5.95 15.93
C TYR A 114 -6.04 4.54 15.70
N CYS A 115 -5.32 4.36 14.60
CA CYS A 115 -4.54 3.16 14.33
C CYS A 115 -3.05 3.54 14.24
N TYR A 116 -2.18 2.62 14.65
CA TYR A 116 -0.76 2.76 14.46
C TYR A 116 -0.35 1.96 13.23
N VAL A 117 0.45 2.58 12.39
CA VAL A 117 0.92 1.99 11.13
C VAL A 117 2.44 1.93 11.16
N PHE A 118 2.99 0.74 11.02
CA PHE A 118 4.41 0.55 10.78
C PHE A 118 4.67 0.74 9.29
N GLU A 119 5.56 1.64 8.95
CA GLU A 119 5.96 1.96 7.60
C GLU A 119 7.42 1.53 7.41
N LEU A 120 7.66 0.51 6.58
CA LEU A 120 9.00 0.11 6.15
C LEU A 120 9.33 0.82 4.84
N TYR A 121 10.46 1.45 4.79
CA TYR A 121 11.00 2.11 3.62
C TYR A 121 12.27 1.40 3.15
N ILE A 122 12.29 0.96 1.89
CA ILE A 122 13.45 0.33 1.26
C ILE A 122 13.95 1.30 0.20
N HIS A 123 15.14 1.83 0.40
CA HIS A 123 15.81 2.76 -0.50
C HIS A 123 16.68 1.97 -1.47
N ILE A 124 16.46 2.17 -2.76
CA ILE A 124 17.21 1.53 -3.84
C ILE A 124 18.25 2.50 -4.36
N LYS A 125 19.45 2.03 -4.69
CA LYS A 125 20.57 2.83 -5.22
C LYS A 125 20.21 3.65 -6.47
N SER A 126 19.19 3.22 -7.22
CA SER A 126 18.65 3.97 -8.36
C SER A 126 17.83 5.22 -7.97
N GLY A 127 17.70 5.52 -6.68
CA GLY A 127 16.85 6.61 -6.15
C GLY A 127 15.38 6.23 -5.95
N LYS A 128 14.98 5.01 -6.31
CA LYS A 128 13.62 4.51 -6.08
C LYS A 128 13.44 4.19 -4.60
N LYS A 129 12.26 4.51 -4.06
CA LYS A 129 11.86 4.19 -2.69
C LYS A 129 10.64 3.29 -2.71
N ILE A 130 10.68 2.17 -2.00
CA ILE A 130 9.56 1.25 -1.81
C ILE A 130 9.05 1.43 -0.39
N LYS A 131 7.75 1.62 -0.25
CA LYS A 131 7.07 1.77 1.03
C LYS A 131 6.12 0.60 1.24
N LEU A 132 6.28 -0.11 2.34
CA LEU A 132 5.38 -1.16 2.80
C LEU A 132 4.78 -0.75 4.14
N CYS A 133 3.49 -1.01 4.34
CA CYS A 133 2.78 -0.62 5.55
C CYS A 133 2.11 -1.82 6.18
N ILE A 134 2.14 -1.88 7.51
CA ILE A 134 1.42 -2.87 8.32
C ILE A 134 0.67 -2.13 9.41
N ASP A 135 -0.60 -2.44 9.57
CA ASP A 135 -1.37 -1.95 10.70
C ASP A 135 -0.95 -2.69 11.97
N LEU A 136 -0.70 -1.93 13.02
CA LEU A 136 -0.27 -2.45 14.32
C LEU A 136 -1.44 -2.44 15.29
N ASP A 137 -1.70 -3.59 15.91
CA ASP A 137 -2.59 -3.66 17.07
C ASP A 137 -1.80 -3.30 18.33
N ILE A 138 -1.90 -2.04 18.74
CA ILE A 138 -1.22 -1.50 19.94
C ILE A 138 -2.23 -1.29 21.08
N SER A 139 -3.34 -2.03 21.08
CA SER A 139 -4.39 -1.86 22.10
C SER A 139 -3.86 -2.04 23.52
N GLU A 140 -2.92 -2.96 23.73
CA GLU A 140 -2.34 -3.29 25.04
C GLU A 140 -1.03 -2.54 25.35
N ASN A 141 -0.25 -2.16 24.32
CA ASN A 141 1.09 -1.59 24.47
C ASN A 141 1.16 -0.15 23.97
N LYS A 142 0.40 0.76 24.57
CA LYS A 142 0.40 2.18 24.17
C LYS A 142 1.73 2.85 24.54
N PRO A 143 2.30 3.68 23.64
CA PRO A 143 3.58 4.38 23.90
C PRO A 143 3.57 5.23 25.15
N THR A 144 2.40 5.76 25.51
CA THR A 144 2.22 6.67 26.65
C THR A 144 2.09 5.95 27.99
N SER A 145 1.60 4.70 28.01
CA SER A 145 1.37 3.94 29.25
C SER A 145 2.51 2.97 29.57
N ASP A 146 3.16 2.40 28.55
CA ASP A 146 4.31 1.50 28.70
C ASP A 146 5.31 1.71 27.55
N PRO A 147 6.24 2.68 27.67
CA PRO A 147 7.23 2.96 26.61
C PRO A 147 8.17 1.79 26.31
N ASP A 148 8.52 0.99 27.31
CA ASP A 148 9.44 -0.14 27.15
C ASP A 148 8.74 -1.36 26.56
N GLY A 149 7.50 -1.63 26.95
CA GLY A 149 6.64 -2.63 26.32
C GLY A 149 6.37 -2.26 24.86
N TYR A 150 6.10 -1.00 24.57
CA TYR A 150 5.93 -0.52 23.21
C TYR A 150 7.18 -0.76 22.35
N LYS A 151 8.37 -0.40 22.85
CA LYS A 151 9.63 -0.65 22.12
C LYS A 151 9.86 -2.13 21.86
N ARG A 152 9.59 -2.99 22.85
CA ARG A 152 9.70 -4.45 22.69
C ARG A 152 8.73 -4.95 21.65
N TYR A 153 7.46 -4.54 21.72
CA TYR A 153 6.43 -4.90 20.76
C TYR A 153 6.82 -4.54 19.32
N ILE A 154 7.30 -3.31 19.08
CA ILE A 154 7.77 -2.88 17.75
C ILE A 154 8.97 -3.71 17.29
N ASN A 155 9.93 -3.97 18.17
CA ASN A 155 11.14 -4.73 17.85
C ASN A 155 10.85 -6.20 17.49
N ASP A 156 9.78 -6.77 18.03
CA ASP A 156 9.37 -8.16 17.79
C ASP A 156 8.55 -8.34 16.52
N GLN A 157 8.07 -7.23 15.92
CA GLN A 157 7.31 -7.30 14.67
C GLN A 157 8.11 -7.96 13.54
N PRO A 158 7.51 -8.87 12.75
CA PRO A 158 8.18 -9.52 11.63
C PRO A 158 8.80 -8.54 10.63
N ILE A 159 8.10 -7.43 10.35
CA ILE A 159 8.59 -6.40 9.44
C ILE A 159 9.85 -5.68 9.98
N MET A 160 9.97 -5.52 11.30
CA MET A 160 11.16 -4.95 11.92
C MET A 160 12.36 -5.90 11.81
N LYS A 161 12.12 -7.20 11.93
CA LYS A 161 13.16 -8.23 11.71
C LYS A 161 13.63 -8.21 10.26
N ILE A 162 12.71 -8.00 9.30
CA ILE A 162 13.07 -7.85 7.88
C ILE A 162 13.90 -6.58 7.66
N CYS A 163 13.53 -5.45 8.25
CA CYS A 163 14.28 -4.20 8.16
C CYS A 163 15.74 -4.37 8.63
N ARG A 164 15.93 -5.03 9.77
CA ARG A 164 17.28 -5.33 10.31
C ARG A 164 18.05 -6.27 9.38
N TYR A 165 17.43 -7.36 8.94
CA TYR A 165 18.06 -8.33 8.06
C TYR A 165 18.55 -7.69 6.75
N ILE A 166 17.75 -6.81 6.14
CA ILE A 166 18.14 -6.07 4.94
C ILE A 166 19.41 -5.25 5.20
N ASN A 167 19.46 -4.53 6.33
CA ASN A 167 20.60 -3.68 6.67
C ASN A 167 21.86 -4.49 7.04
N GLU A 168 21.71 -5.66 7.64
CA GLU A 168 22.82 -6.60 7.93
C GLU A 168 23.41 -7.18 6.64
N ARG A 169 22.55 -7.65 5.73
CA ARG A 169 22.98 -8.24 4.45
C ARG A 169 23.66 -7.25 3.50
N LYS A 170 23.25 -5.99 3.53
CA LYS A 170 23.91 -4.93 2.77
C LYS A 170 25.36 -4.71 3.19
N ASN A 171 25.66 -4.92 4.49
CA ASN A 171 26.98 -4.67 5.07
C ASN A 171 27.90 -5.90 5.03
N ALA A 172 27.40 -7.06 4.57
CA ALA A 172 28.15 -8.29 4.39
C ALA A 172 28.66 -8.43 2.96
#